data_acf26f67b8d63e5a1f74a4500069f072
#
_entry.id   acf26f67b8d63e5a1f74a4500069f072
#
_cell.length_a   1.000
_cell.length_b   1.000
_cell.length_c   1.000
_cell.angle_alpha   90.00
_cell.angle_beta   90.00
_cell.angle_gamma   90.00
#
_symmetry.space_group_name_H-M   'P 1'
#
loop_
_entity.id
_entity.type
_entity.pdbx_description
1 polymer ?
#
loop_
_entity_poly.entity_id
_entity_poly.type
_entity_poly.pdbx_seq_one_letter_code
_entity_poly.pdbx_strand_id
1 'polypeptide(L)'
;MSATSAAEPAQRCETLAEALKDKVARGVAWSIGEKIGTMLLQMGVSIVVLRLLLPADFGVVAVLTAFAALALVVVDSGFSQTLIRKAEPAPEDYKAVFLFNMGASAALYVLLTALAPVAANYYDMPVITRIAPVFFLLVPVNALCVIQNTIFTRRFSFALLSKVTFASSVVSGCAAVLLALAGCGVWSLVAQRVLQTGVRAVLLWRLSDWRPRATSGWNFGALRAMMPYSFSLLATDLIASFYNKIPQLFIGKIYSAGTLGYFDQAQKLKDLPVTSTMAAVQGVTFPALSKIASDGKKFAESCRQVTMVVAYTMFPMMLGLSAVAHDMFAVLLGEKWMPTVPYFETICLAGLFYPVAMVAYNVLKVKCEGPTIVRLEVFKKVVMTLILALTIPRSVQAVVWGLVVFAACEMVVNVTAALRRTELTGRRLLRTLLPVVLISGAMYVAVRAVAAAPIENALLRLAAEVGTGVALYAALSALFRLEAFGEVAAMVRRRFES
;
A
#
# COMPACT_ATOMS: atom_id res chain seq x y z
N MET A 1 57.65 -12.11 -21.72
CA MET A 1 57.08 -12.09 -20.36
C MET A 1 56.25 -10.82 -20.18
N SER A 2 55.04 -10.73 -20.69
CA SER A 2 54.19 -9.57 -20.43
C SER A 2 52.66 -9.81 -20.72
N ALA A 3 52.16 -11.04 -20.65
CA ALA A 3 50.75 -11.32 -20.90
C ALA A 3 49.95 -11.69 -19.64
N THR A 4 50.59 -11.88 -18.48
CA THR A 4 49.97 -12.37 -17.26
C THR A 4 49.44 -11.27 -16.31
N SER A 5 49.79 -9.99 -16.53
CA SER A 5 49.47 -8.87 -15.61
C SER A 5 48.10 -8.21 -15.88
N ALA A 6 47.47 -8.45 -17.02
CA ALA A 6 46.20 -7.78 -17.36
C ALA A 6 44.96 -8.64 -17.05
N ALA A 7 45.11 -9.91 -16.76
CA ALA A 7 43.99 -10.83 -16.46
C ALA A 7 43.51 -10.76 -14.99
N GLU A 8 44.38 -10.39 -14.06
CA GLU A 8 44.07 -10.35 -12.63
C GLU A 8 43.03 -9.27 -12.21
N PRO A 9 43.07 -8.04 -12.75
CA PRO A 9 42.05 -7.01 -12.40
C PRO A 9 40.67 -7.31 -13.00
N ALA A 10 40.58 -7.96 -14.15
CA ALA A 10 39.31 -8.34 -14.78
C ALA A 10 38.62 -9.48 -14.01
N GLN A 11 39.34 -10.51 -13.60
CA GLN A 11 38.83 -11.60 -12.75
C GLN A 11 38.41 -11.09 -11.35
N ARG A 12 39.12 -10.14 -10.75
CA ARG A 12 38.70 -9.48 -9.50
C ARG A 12 37.42 -8.68 -9.65
N CYS A 13 37.23 -7.99 -10.78
CA CYS A 13 35.99 -7.28 -11.05
C CYS A 13 34.80 -8.22 -11.26
N GLU A 14 34.99 -9.36 -11.93
CA GLU A 14 33.93 -10.36 -12.11
C GLU A 14 33.55 -11.04 -10.80
N THR A 15 34.52 -11.46 -10.00
CA THR A 15 34.26 -12.05 -8.68
C THR A 15 33.62 -11.07 -7.69
N LEU A 16 33.98 -9.79 -7.73
CA LEU A 16 33.31 -8.73 -6.96
C LEU A 16 31.87 -8.49 -7.44
N ALA A 17 31.64 -8.51 -8.74
CA ALA A 17 30.31 -8.36 -9.32
C ALA A 17 29.39 -9.56 -9.00
N GLU A 18 29.92 -10.77 -9.01
CA GLU A 18 29.20 -11.99 -8.61
C GLU A 18 28.91 -12.01 -7.10
N ALA A 19 29.89 -11.68 -6.26
CA ALA A 19 29.71 -11.58 -4.83
C ALA A 19 28.69 -10.48 -4.45
N LEU A 20 28.65 -9.38 -5.21
CA LEU A 20 27.66 -8.31 -5.05
C LEU A 20 26.26 -8.78 -5.47
N LYS A 21 26.15 -9.50 -6.60
CA LYS A 21 24.89 -10.12 -7.06
C LYS A 21 24.34 -11.10 -6.04
N ASP A 22 25.17 -11.97 -5.50
CA ASP A 22 24.78 -12.96 -4.49
C ASP A 22 24.37 -12.31 -3.16
N LYS A 23 25.08 -11.26 -2.74
CA LYS A 23 24.74 -10.49 -1.55
C LYS A 23 23.42 -9.75 -1.71
N VAL A 24 23.20 -9.18 -2.89
CA VAL A 24 21.93 -8.50 -3.25
C VAL A 24 20.79 -9.53 -3.35
N ALA A 25 21.00 -10.66 -4.02
CA ALA A 25 19.99 -11.70 -4.16
C ALA A 25 19.57 -12.30 -2.81
N ARG A 26 20.52 -12.61 -1.94
CA ARG A 26 20.25 -13.08 -0.56
C ARG A 26 19.56 -12.01 0.28
N GLY A 27 19.97 -10.75 0.15
CA GLY A 27 19.31 -9.61 0.82
C GLY A 27 17.86 -9.41 0.38
N VAL A 28 17.59 -9.59 -0.92
CA VAL A 28 16.24 -9.50 -1.49
C VAL A 28 15.38 -10.69 -1.05
N ALA A 29 15.90 -11.91 -1.10
CA ALA A 29 15.18 -13.11 -0.65
C ALA A 29 14.82 -13.01 0.84
N TRP A 30 15.77 -12.60 1.67
CA TRP A 30 15.53 -12.35 3.10
C TRP A 30 14.48 -11.27 3.33
N SER A 31 14.56 -10.14 2.61
CA SER A 31 13.58 -9.06 2.70
C SER A 31 12.16 -9.49 2.29
N ILE A 32 12.02 -10.38 1.32
CA ILE A 32 10.73 -10.94 0.91
C ILE A 32 10.18 -11.86 1.99
N GLY A 33 11.00 -12.79 2.51
CA GLY A 33 10.60 -13.70 3.59
C GLY A 33 10.14 -12.95 4.84
N GLU A 34 10.87 -11.90 5.21
CA GLU A 34 10.57 -11.04 6.33
C GLU A 34 9.28 -10.21 6.12
N LYS A 35 9.04 -9.71 4.91
CA LYS A 35 7.78 -9.03 4.56
C LYS A 35 6.58 -9.97 4.68
N ILE A 36 6.71 -11.20 4.19
CA ILE A 36 5.66 -12.22 4.31
C ILE A 36 5.44 -12.54 5.79
N GLY A 37 6.50 -12.77 6.56
CA GLY A 37 6.40 -13.00 8.00
C GLY A 37 5.74 -11.85 8.76
N THR A 38 6.10 -10.61 8.43
CA THR A 38 5.47 -9.40 9.00
C THR A 38 3.98 -9.33 8.65
N MET A 39 3.62 -9.64 7.41
CA MET A 39 2.24 -9.62 6.93
C MET A 39 1.39 -10.71 7.65
N LEU A 40 1.92 -11.91 7.76
CA LEU A 40 1.23 -13.01 8.48
C LEU A 40 1.06 -12.68 9.97
N LEU A 41 2.09 -12.15 10.62
CA LEU A 41 2.02 -11.70 12.00
C LEU A 41 0.95 -10.61 12.18
N GLN A 42 0.98 -9.57 11.34
CA GLN A 42 0.01 -8.48 11.39
C GLN A 42 -1.41 -8.98 11.13
N MET A 43 -1.57 -9.93 10.21
CA MET A 43 -2.87 -10.56 9.94
C MET A 43 -3.36 -11.35 11.16
N GLY A 44 -2.51 -12.17 11.79
CA GLY A 44 -2.87 -12.91 13.01
C GLY A 44 -3.26 -11.98 14.15
N VAL A 45 -2.45 -10.95 14.44
CA VAL A 45 -2.78 -9.93 15.45
C VAL A 45 -4.09 -9.21 15.10
N SER A 46 -4.28 -8.84 13.83
CA SER A 46 -5.51 -8.18 13.38
C SER A 46 -6.75 -9.04 13.61
N ILE A 47 -6.68 -10.33 13.28
CA ILE A 47 -7.81 -11.26 13.48
C ILE A 47 -8.17 -11.35 14.97
N VAL A 48 -7.18 -11.50 15.85
CA VAL A 48 -7.42 -11.57 17.30
C VAL A 48 -8.04 -10.27 17.81
N VAL A 49 -7.47 -9.12 17.44
CA VAL A 49 -7.97 -7.81 17.88
C VAL A 49 -9.37 -7.53 17.31
N LEU A 50 -9.64 -7.90 16.05
CA LEU A 50 -10.97 -7.78 15.44
C LEU A 50 -12.02 -8.66 16.13
N ARG A 51 -11.63 -9.85 16.61
CA ARG A 51 -12.52 -10.72 17.39
C ARG A 51 -12.85 -10.17 18.78
N LEU A 52 -11.94 -9.42 19.40
CA LEU A 52 -12.12 -8.90 20.75
C LEU A 52 -12.85 -7.55 20.77
N LEU A 53 -12.51 -6.65 19.87
CA LEU A 53 -13.01 -5.26 19.85
C LEU A 53 -14.30 -5.09 19.04
N LEU A 54 -14.98 -3.97 19.28
CA LEU A 54 -16.21 -3.60 18.56
C LEU A 54 -15.87 -2.86 17.26
N PRO A 55 -16.71 -2.96 16.21
CA PRO A 55 -16.55 -2.20 14.98
C PRO A 55 -16.48 -0.67 15.19
N ALA A 56 -17.20 -0.16 16.20
CA ALA A 56 -17.16 1.26 16.56
C ALA A 56 -15.77 1.74 17.01
N ASP A 57 -15.00 0.89 17.71
CA ASP A 57 -13.62 1.22 18.11
C ASP A 57 -12.72 1.45 16.90
N PHE A 58 -12.88 0.62 15.87
CA PHE A 58 -12.17 0.77 14.59
C PHE A 58 -12.60 2.00 13.84
N GLY A 59 -13.89 2.36 13.87
CA GLY A 59 -14.41 3.58 13.26
C GLY A 59 -13.81 4.85 13.86
N VAL A 60 -13.74 4.92 15.19
CA VAL A 60 -13.10 6.05 15.90
C VAL A 60 -11.63 6.17 15.49
N VAL A 61 -10.89 5.06 15.50
CA VAL A 61 -9.47 5.05 15.09
C VAL A 61 -9.32 5.36 13.61
N ALA A 62 -10.28 5.02 12.74
CA ALA A 62 -10.25 5.36 11.32
C ALA A 62 -10.31 6.88 11.10
N VAL A 63 -11.17 7.60 11.85
CA VAL A 63 -11.22 9.08 11.81
C VAL A 63 -9.86 9.67 12.22
N LEU A 64 -9.32 9.25 13.38
CA LEU A 64 -8.02 9.75 13.85
C LEU A 64 -6.89 9.43 12.88
N THR A 65 -6.90 8.23 12.28
CA THR A 65 -5.91 7.81 11.28
C THR A 65 -5.99 8.65 10.01
N ALA A 66 -7.19 9.10 9.60
CA ALA A 66 -7.33 9.98 8.46
C ALA A 66 -6.65 11.35 8.70
N PHE A 67 -6.88 11.97 9.86
CA PHE A 67 -6.19 13.22 10.24
C PHE A 67 -4.68 13.02 10.41
N ALA A 68 -4.27 11.93 11.07
CA ALA A 68 -2.85 11.61 11.22
C ALA A 68 -2.15 11.38 9.87
N ALA A 69 -2.81 10.74 8.91
CA ALA A 69 -2.25 10.51 7.58
C ALA A 69 -1.93 11.84 6.87
N LEU A 70 -2.81 12.83 6.96
CA LEU A 70 -2.57 14.18 6.42
C LEU A 70 -1.41 14.87 7.13
N ALA A 71 -1.36 14.79 8.45
CA ALA A 71 -0.27 15.35 9.24
C ALA A 71 1.08 14.71 8.92
N LEU A 72 1.13 13.39 8.75
CA LEU A 72 2.35 12.65 8.41
C LEU A 72 2.89 13.03 7.03
N VAL A 73 2.02 13.30 6.05
CA VAL A 73 2.43 13.83 4.74
C VAL A 73 3.09 15.19 4.89
N VAL A 74 2.52 16.08 5.71
CA VAL A 74 3.10 17.39 5.97
C VAL A 74 4.44 17.28 6.69
N VAL A 75 4.59 16.37 7.65
CA VAL A 75 5.86 16.15 8.38
C VAL A 75 6.95 15.64 7.45
N ASP A 76 6.66 14.68 6.55
CA ASP A 76 7.67 14.21 5.59
C ASP A 76 7.99 15.29 4.54
N SER A 77 7.00 16.09 4.14
CA SER A 77 7.12 17.29 3.27
C SER A 77 7.98 17.09 2.01
N GLY A 78 8.19 15.84 1.56
CA GLY A 78 9.04 15.51 0.42
C GLY A 78 10.55 15.74 0.64
N PHE A 79 10.97 16.22 1.82
CA PHE A 79 12.40 16.43 2.10
C PHE A 79 13.20 15.13 2.14
N SER A 80 12.59 14.02 2.57
CA SER A 80 13.23 12.70 2.50
C SER A 80 13.64 12.35 1.09
N GLN A 81 12.75 12.55 0.11
CA GLN A 81 13.04 12.27 -1.31
C GLN A 81 14.09 13.24 -1.86
N THR A 82 14.06 14.51 -1.44
CA THR A 82 15.07 15.51 -1.82
C THR A 82 16.45 15.12 -1.30
N LEU A 83 16.56 14.69 -0.04
CA LEU A 83 17.81 14.20 0.55
C LEU A 83 18.33 12.93 -0.13
N ILE A 84 17.43 12.01 -0.52
CA ILE A 84 17.81 10.79 -1.24
C ILE A 84 18.36 11.14 -2.63
N ARG A 85 17.78 12.12 -3.30
CA ARG A 85 18.18 12.57 -4.66
C ARG A 85 19.50 13.36 -4.66
N LYS A 86 19.82 14.08 -3.58
CA LYS A 86 21.06 14.86 -3.47
C LYS A 86 22.26 13.92 -3.47
N ALA A 87 23.23 14.13 -4.40
CA ALA A 87 24.38 13.25 -4.56
C ALA A 87 25.16 13.11 -3.25
N GLU A 88 25.53 14.24 -2.62
CA GLU A 88 26.28 14.30 -1.36
C GLU A 88 25.56 15.25 -0.37
N PRO A 89 24.60 14.76 0.43
CA PRO A 89 24.01 15.60 1.46
C PRO A 89 24.97 15.77 2.62
N ALA A 90 25.19 17.02 3.00
CA ALA A 90 26.02 17.38 4.14
C ALA A 90 25.30 17.02 5.47
N PRO A 91 26.03 16.83 6.58
CA PRO A 91 25.42 16.62 7.89
C PRO A 91 24.45 17.73 8.32
N GLU A 92 24.70 18.96 7.87
CA GLU A 92 23.84 20.14 8.10
C GLU A 92 22.48 20.01 7.38
N ASP A 93 22.45 19.40 6.19
CA ASP A 93 21.19 19.17 5.44
C ASP A 93 20.25 18.25 6.23
N TYR A 94 20.78 17.15 6.77
CA TYR A 94 20.01 16.24 7.62
C TYR A 94 19.51 16.93 8.88
N LYS A 95 20.36 17.77 9.52
CA LYS A 95 19.96 18.51 10.71
C LYS A 95 18.89 19.54 10.42
N ALA A 96 19.02 20.30 9.32
CA ALA A 96 18.04 21.30 8.93
C ALA A 96 16.65 20.66 8.68
N VAL A 97 16.61 19.56 7.95
CA VAL A 97 15.37 18.81 7.70
C VAL A 97 14.82 18.18 8.98
N PHE A 98 15.68 17.63 9.85
CA PHE A 98 15.26 17.07 11.13
C PHE A 98 14.57 18.12 12.01
N LEU A 99 15.19 19.30 12.17
CA LEU A 99 14.62 20.38 12.99
C LEU A 99 13.31 20.92 12.41
N PHE A 100 13.26 21.06 11.07
CA PHE A 100 12.02 21.45 10.41
C PHE A 100 10.88 20.44 10.65
N ASN A 101 11.16 19.15 10.42
CA ASN A 101 10.16 18.08 10.63
C ASN A 101 9.73 17.99 12.10
N MET A 102 10.65 18.19 13.03
CA MET A 102 10.34 18.21 14.47
C MET A 102 9.46 19.40 14.84
N GLY A 103 9.79 20.60 14.35
CA GLY A 103 8.98 21.81 14.57
C GLY A 103 7.59 21.68 13.95
N ALA A 104 7.52 21.24 12.68
CA ALA A 104 6.25 21.00 11.99
C ALA A 104 5.39 19.94 12.70
N SER A 105 6.00 18.84 13.13
CA SER A 105 5.29 17.77 13.83
C SER A 105 4.79 18.20 15.20
N ALA A 106 5.55 19.00 15.95
CA ALA A 106 5.13 19.55 17.23
C ALA A 106 3.96 20.53 17.05
N ALA A 107 4.03 21.40 16.05
CA ALA A 107 2.94 22.33 15.73
C ALA A 107 1.66 21.58 15.32
N LEU A 108 1.79 20.56 14.47
CA LEU A 108 0.67 19.72 14.05
C LEU A 108 0.08 18.91 15.21
N TYR A 109 0.94 18.37 16.10
CA TYR A 109 0.50 17.67 17.30
C TYR A 109 -0.36 18.58 18.20
N VAL A 110 0.11 19.79 18.48
CA VAL A 110 -0.62 20.78 19.27
C VAL A 110 -1.94 21.16 18.58
N LEU A 111 -1.89 21.45 17.28
CA LEU A 111 -3.06 21.78 16.49
C LEU A 111 -4.12 20.67 16.50
N LEU A 112 -3.72 19.43 16.19
CA LEU A 112 -4.64 18.28 16.14
C LEU A 112 -5.20 17.95 17.52
N THR A 113 -4.41 18.10 18.57
CA THR A 113 -4.86 17.89 19.95
C THR A 113 -5.83 18.99 20.38
N ALA A 114 -5.54 20.24 20.06
CA ALA A 114 -6.44 21.37 20.34
C ALA A 114 -7.77 21.28 19.57
N LEU A 115 -7.74 20.74 18.35
CA LEU A 115 -8.93 20.51 17.52
C LEU A 115 -9.71 19.23 17.91
N ALA A 116 -9.16 18.37 18.77
CA ALA A 116 -9.79 17.10 19.13
C ALA A 116 -11.21 17.26 19.74
N PRO A 117 -11.51 18.24 20.63
CA PRO A 117 -12.87 18.47 21.12
C PRO A 117 -13.85 18.88 20.00
N VAL A 118 -13.36 19.70 19.06
CA VAL A 118 -14.17 20.11 17.89
C VAL A 118 -14.48 18.91 17.01
N ALA A 119 -13.48 18.08 16.74
CA ALA A 119 -13.65 16.82 15.98
C ALA A 119 -14.60 15.86 16.72
N ALA A 120 -14.48 15.72 18.05
CA ALA A 120 -15.35 14.87 18.85
C ALA A 120 -16.83 15.31 18.73
N ASN A 121 -17.09 16.60 18.81
CA ASN A 121 -18.44 17.16 18.64
C ASN A 121 -18.92 17.04 17.18
N TYR A 122 -18.03 17.29 16.20
CA TYR A 122 -18.39 17.19 14.79
C TYR A 122 -18.74 15.76 14.36
N TYR A 123 -18.03 14.75 14.87
CA TYR A 123 -18.27 13.33 14.54
C TYR A 123 -19.24 12.63 15.49
N ASP A 124 -19.76 13.29 16.52
CA ASP A 124 -20.58 12.69 17.59
C ASP A 124 -19.87 11.50 18.28
N MET A 125 -18.54 11.64 18.49
CA MET A 125 -17.67 10.64 19.10
C MET A 125 -16.88 11.21 20.28
N PRO A 126 -17.48 11.36 21.49
CA PRO A 126 -16.85 12.02 22.64
C PRO A 126 -15.52 11.41 23.06
N VAL A 127 -15.34 10.12 22.81
CA VAL A 127 -14.12 9.38 23.15
C VAL A 127 -12.88 9.94 22.41
N ILE A 128 -13.04 10.58 21.26
CA ILE A 128 -11.96 11.24 20.50
C ILE A 128 -11.20 12.23 21.37
N THR A 129 -11.88 13.04 22.18
CA THR A 129 -11.23 14.03 23.04
C THR A 129 -10.22 13.42 24.01
N ARG A 130 -10.51 12.21 24.52
CA ARG A 130 -9.63 11.53 25.48
C ARG A 130 -8.47 10.81 24.80
N ILE A 131 -8.68 10.22 23.63
CA ILE A 131 -7.68 9.36 22.98
C ILE A 131 -6.79 10.13 21.98
N ALA A 132 -7.29 11.23 21.41
CA ALA A 132 -6.56 12.00 20.40
C ALA A 132 -5.19 12.51 20.88
N PRO A 133 -5.03 13.05 22.09
CA PRO A 133 -3.73 13.50 22.56
C PRO A 133 -2.68 12.38 22.56
N VAL A 134 -3.07 11.18 22.99
CA VAL A 134 -2.17 10.01 22.99
C VAL A 134 -1.96 9.49 21.57
N PHE A 135 -3.02 9.42 20.77
CA PHE A 135 -2.93 8.91 19.40
C PHE A 135 -2.03 9.80 18.53
N PHE A 136 -2.19 11.12 18.59
CA PHE A 136 -1.41 12.04 17.76
C PHE A 136 0.06 12.16 18.18
N LEU A 137 0.48 11.60 19.33
CA LEU A 137 1.90 11.42 19.65
C LEU A 137 2.66 10.65 18.55
N LEU A 138 1.95 9.84 17.76
CA LEU A 138 2.57 9.18 16.62
C LEU A 138 3.18 10.16 15.61
N VAL A 139 2.69 11.41 15.52
CA VAL A 139 3.16 12.42 14.56
C VAL A 139 4.59 12.90 14.91
N PRO A 140 4.87 13.43 16.11
CA PRO A 140 6.24 13.79 16.49
C PRO A 140 7.17 12.58 16.63
N VAL A 141 6.66 11.43 17.08
CA VAL A 141 7.47 10.21 17.14
C VAL A 141 7.85 9.72 15.74
N ASN A 142 6.96 9.83 14.74
CA ASN A 142 7.30 9.53 13.35
C ASN A 142 8.34 10.49 12.78
N ALA A 143 8.30 11.79 13.15
CA ALA A 143 9.30 12.77 12.72
C ALA A 143 10.72 12.34 13.13
N LEU A 144 10.89 11.72 14.31
CA LEU A 144 12.17 11.13 14.74
C LEU A 144 12.65 10.01 13.80
N CYS A 145 11.74 9.30 13.13
CA CYS A 145 12.09 8.20 12.23
C CYS A 145 12.50 8.67 10.83
N VAL A 146 12.06 9.84 10.37
CA VAL A 146 12.19 10.29 8.97
C VAL A 146 13.65 10.31 8.51
N ILE A 147 14.52 10.99 9.26
CA ILE A 147 15.95 11.12 8.89
C ILE A 147 16.66 9.77 8.96
N GLN A 148 16.38 8.97 9.98
CA GLN A 148 17.00 7.65 10.13
C GLN A 148 16.62 6.74 8.98
N ASN A 149 15.33 6.71 8.60
CA ASN A 149 14.85 5.98 7.43
C ASN A 149 15.56 6.45 6.15
N THR A 150 15.70 7.76 5.95
CA THR A 150 16.39 8.35 4.79
C THR A 150 17.84 7.89 4.69
N ILE A 151 18.57 7.90 5.81
CA ILE A 151 19.98 7.46 5.88
C ILE A 151 20.09 5.97 5.53
N PHE A 152 19.27 5.10 6.15
CA PHE A 152 19.30 3.66 5.87
C PHE A 152 18.86 3.34 4.43
N THR A 153 17.90 4.08 3.87
CA THR A 153 17.49 3.94 2.47
C THR A 153 18.63 4.29 1.52
N ARG A 154 19.34 5.38 1.77
CA ARG A 154 20.53 5.77 0.98
C ARG A 154 21.65 4.74 1.06
N ARG A 155 21.83 4.09 2.22
CA ARG A 155 22.81 3.01 2.42
C ARG A 155 22.34 1.65 1.88
N PHE A 156 21.17 1.60 1.23
CA PHE A 156 20.54 0.35 0.76
C PHE A 156 20.36 -0.71 1.86
N SER A 157 20.22 -0.27 3.12
CA SER A 157 20.09 -1.17 4.29
C SER A 157 18.63 -1.62 4.49
N PHE A 158 17.98 -2.10 3.42
CA PHE A 158 16.56 -2.48 3.46
C PHE A 158 16.28 -3.64 4.42
N ALA A 159 17.19 -4.61 4.52
CA ALA A 159 17.06 -5.71 5.46
C ALA A 159 17.00 -5.24 6.92
N LEU A 160 17.76 -4.20 7.29
CA LEU A 160 17.72 -3.61 8.62
C LEU A 160 16.39 -2.90 8.87
N LEU A 161 15.91 -2.11 7.90
CA LEU A 161 14.60 -1.44 7.99
C LEU A 161 13.46 -2.44 8.16
N SER A 162 13.52 -3.58 7.45
CA SER A 162 12.53 -4.64 7.58
C SER A 162 12.58 -5.27 8.98
N LYS A 163 13.76 -5.63 9.49
CA LYS A 163 13.92 -6.18 10.87
C LYS A 163 13.35 -5.25 11.93
N VAL A 164 13.63 -3.94 11.81
CA VAL A 164 13.07 -2.92 12.71
C VAL A 164 11.56 -2.88 12.63
N THR A 165 11.00 -2.95 11.41
CA THR A 165 9.55 -2.96 11.20
C THR A 165 8.93 -4.24 11.78
N PHE A 166 9.55 -5.40 11.58
CA PHE A 166 9.08 -6.66 12.14
C PHE A 166 9.09 -6.64 13.67
N ALA A 167 10.21 -6.25 14.28
CA ALA A 167 10.33 -6.19 15.74
C ALA A 167 9.31 -5.21 16.36
N SER A 168 9.12 -4.03 15.75
CA SER A 168 8.12 -3.07 16.21
C SER A 168 6.68 -3.60 16.05
N SER A 169 6.41 -4.38 15.00
CA SER A 169 5.10 -5.00 14.78
C SER A 169 4.82 -6.12 15.79
N VAL A 170 5.82 -6.92 16.16
CA VAL A 170 5.71 -7.95 17.21
C VAL A 170 5.35 -7.29 18.54
N VAL A 171 6.16 -6.33 18.98
CA VAL A 171 5.96 -5.68 20.30
C VAL A 171 4.60 -4.98 20.36
N SER A 172 4.25 -4.20 19.33
CA SER A 172 2.98 -3.48 19.29
C SER A 172 1.78 -4.42 19.16
N GLY A 173 1.93 -5.51 18.41
CA GLY A 173 0.90 -6.53 18.25
C GLY A 173 0.62 -7.27 19.54
N CYS A 174 1.66 -7.72 20.25
CA CYS A 174 1.51 -8.34 21.56
C CYS A 174 0.83 -7.39 22.56
N ALA A 175 1.25 -6.13 22.62
CA ALA A 175 0.64 -5.13 23.48
C ALA A 175 -0.85 -4.91 23.14
N ALA A 176 -1.18 -4.83 21.84
CA ALA A 176 -2.57 -4.68 21.41
C ALA A 176 -3.45 -5.85 21.84
N VAL A 177 -2.98 -7.09 21.68
CA VAL A 177 -3.70 -8.29 22.09
C VAL A 177 -3.88 -8.32 23.61
N LEU A 178 -2.83 -8.05 24.38
CA LEU A 178 -2.90 -8.02 25.84
C LEU A 178 -3.90 -6.97 26.35
N LEU A 179 -3.86 -5.76 25.81
CA LEU A 179 -4.79 -4.69 26.17
C LEU A 179 -6.22 -5.00 25.71
N ALA A 180 -6.40 -5.66 24.57
CA ALA A 180 -7.72 -6.08 24.11
C ALA A 180 -8.31 -7.17 25.02
N LEU A 181 -7.50 -8.13 25.46
CA LEU A 181 -7.88 -9.15 26.43
C LEU A 181 -8.19 -8.55 27.81
N ALA A 182 -7.50 -7.48 28.19
CA ALA A 182 -7.77 -6.73 29.43
C ALA A 182 -9.04 -5.85 29.34
N GLY A 183 -9.75 -5.84 28.20
CA GLY A 183 -10.98 -5.08 28.01
C GLY A 183 -10.77 -3.58 27.79
N CYS A 184 -9.58 -3.13 27.42
CA CYS A 184 -9.27 -1.71 27.21
C CYS A 184 -9.93 -1.10 25.95
N GLY A 185 -10.67 -1.86 25.14
CA GLY A 185 -11.42 -1.38 23.98
C GLY A 185 -10.54 -0.63 22.99
N VAL A 186 -10.96 0.57 22.59
CA VAL A 186 -10.26 1.44 21.62
C VAL A 186 -8.80 1.74 21.99
N TRP A 187 -8.46 1.74 23.29
CA TRP A 187 -7.09 1.99 23.75
C TRP A 187 -6.09 0.94 23.27
N SER A 188 -6.54 -0.28 23.00
CA SER A 188 -5.71 -1.34 22.43
C SER A 188 -5.18 -0.95 21.04
N LEU A 189 -6.05 -0.35 20.21
CA LEU A 189 -5.70 0.12 18.86
C LEU A 189 -4.81 1.37 18.91
N VAL A 190 -5.08 2.28 19.84
CA VAL A 190 -4.26 3.48 20.06
C VAL A 190 -2.85 3.07 20.50
N ALA A 191 -2.76 2.20 21.50
CA ALA A 191 -1.48 1.68 22.00
C ALA A 191 -0.71 0.95 20.90
N GLN A 192 -1.37 0.12 20.08
CA GLN A 192 -0.75 -0.56 18.94
C GLN A 192 -0.04 0.42 18.01
N ARG A 193 -0.72 1.50 17.61
CA ARG A 193 -0.16 2.49 16.67
C ARG A 193 0.97 3.29 17.25
N VAL A 194 0.80 3.77 18.48
CA VAL A 194 1.81 4.59 19.17
C VAL A 194 3.03 3.76 19.52
N LEU A 195 2.85 2.55 20.06
CA LEU A 195 3.96 1.64 20.37
C LEU A 195 4.71 1.19 19.11
N GLN A 196 4.01 0.88 18.01
CA GLN A 196 4.64 0.50 16.76
C GLN A 196 5.60 1.60 16.29
N THR A 197 5.15 2.86 16.29
CA THR A 197 5.97 3.99 15.88
C THR A 197 7.07 4.28 16.89
N GLY A 198 6.77 4.18 18.19
CA GLY A 198 7.72 4.41 19.28
C GLY A 198 8.87 3.41 19.31
N VAL A 199 8.56 2.12 19.26
CA VAL A 199 9.57 1.05 19.21
C VAL A 199 10.41 1.17 17.95
N ARG A 200 9.79 1.48 16.81
CA ARG A 200 10.50 1.74 15.56
C ARG A 200 11.48 2.92 15.71
N ALA A 201 11.05 4.02 16.31
CA ALA A 201 11.91 5.17 16.57
C ALA A 201 13.10 4.79 17.44
N VAL A 202 12.87 4.11 18.58
CA VAL A 202 13.93 3.68 19.49
C VAL A 202 14.95 2.78 18.78
N LEU A 203 14.48 1.79 18.02
CA LEU A 203 15.37 0.87 17.30
C LEU A 203 16.17 1.58 16.21
N LEU A 204 15.55 2.45 15.40
CA LEU A 204 16.25 3.22 14.38
C LEU A 204 17.32 4.13 14.98
N TRP A 205 17.01 4.78 16.09
CA TRP A 205 17.96 5.63 16.79
C TRP A 205 19.12 4.84 17.46
N ARG A 206 18.86 3.63 17.94
CA ARG A 206 19.94 2.78 18.47
C ARG A 206 20.87 2.24 17.40
N LEU A 207 20.33 1.94 16.20
CA LEU A 207 21.08 1.34 15.10
C LEU A 207 21.74 2.36 14.17
N SER A 208 21.37 3.64 14.26
CA SER A 208 21.95 4.71 13.46
C SER A 208 23.09 5.41 14.21
N ASP A 209 24.16 5.73 13.49
CA ASP A 209 25.29 6.51 14.01
C ASP A 209 25.03 8.02 13.97
N TRP A 210 24.05 8.46 13.16
CA TRP A 210 23.74 9.87 13.00
C TRP A 210 23.00 10.43 14.21
N ARG A 211 23.51 11.57 14.70
CA ARG A 211 22.89 12.38 15.76
C ARG A 211 22.91 13.84 15.35
N PRO A 212 21.87 14.61 15.69
CA PRO A 212 21.89 16.06 15.49
C PRO A 212 22.92 16.70 16.46
N ARG A 213 24.08 17.15 15.92
CA ARG A 213 25.12 17.80 16.71
C ARG A 213 24.74 19.26 16.96
N ALA A 214 24.95 19.74 18.20
CA ALA A 214 24.66 21.13 18.55
C ALA A 214 25.63 22.14 17.86
N THR A 215 26.85 21.68 17.56
CA THR A 215 27.95 22.51 17.02
C THR A 215 27.77 22.96 15.56
N SER A 216 26.97 22.26 14.74
CA SER A 216 26.65 22.74 13.41
C SER A 216 25.50 23.75 13.49
N GLY A 217 25.71 24.99 13.01
CA GLY A 217 24.68 26.03 12.97
C GLY A 217 23.44 25.62 12.21
N TRP A 218 22.38 26.40 12.36
CA TRP A 218 21.16 26.25 11.55
C TRP A 218 21.44 26.71 10.12
N ASN A 219 21.54 25.80 9.16
CA ASN A 219 21.69 26.15 7.76
C ASN A 219 20.32 26.31 7.09
N PHE A 220 19.68 27.47 7.30
CA PHE A 220 18.40 27.80 6.64
C PHE A 220 18.56 27.89 5.11
N GLY A 221 19.77 28.21 4.62
CA GLY A 221 20.06 28.24 3.18
C GLY A 221 19.89 26.87 2.51
N ALA A 222 20.37 25.79 3.17
CA ALA A 222 20.20 24.44 2.68
C ALA A 222 18.71 24.03 2.60
N LEU A 223 17.93 24.38 3.64
CA LEU A 223 16.50 24.11 3.66
C LEU A 223 15.78 24.88 2.55
N ARG A 224 16.09 26.18 2.38
CA ARG A 224 15.49 27.04 1.35
C ARG A 224 15.78 26.53 -0.07
N ALA A 225 16.96 26.01 -0.33
CA ALA A 225 17.32 25.42 -1.63
C ALA A 225 16.50 24.15 -1.95
N MET A 226 16.10 23.37 -0.93
CA MET A 226 15.30 22.16 -1.09
C MET A 226 13.78 22.42 -1.14
N MET A 227 13.32 23.57 -0.60
CA MET A 227 11.90 23.92 -0.51
C MET A 227 11.11 23.80 -1.81
N PRO A 228 11.53 24.38 -2.97
CA PRO A 228 10.68 24.40 -4.16
C PRO A 228 10.28 23.00 -4.61
N TYR A 229 11.24 22.07 -4.64
CA TYR A 229 10.99 20.68 -5.01
C TYR A 229 10.18 19.94 -3.92
N SER A 230 10.53 20.11 -2.66
CA SER A 230 9.84 19.46 -1.54
C SER A 230 8.39 19.90 -1.41
N PHE A 231 8.09 21.20 -1.58
CA PHE A 231 6.70 21.70 -1.56
C PHE A 231 5.88 21.22 -2.76
N SER A 232 6.48 21.04 -3.93
CA SER A 232 5.78 20.45 -5.07
C SER A 232 5.36 19.01 -4.79
N LEU A 233 6.26 18.21 -4.18
CA LEU A 233 5.95 16.85 -3.75
C LEU A 233 4.89 16.84 -2.64
N LEU A 234 5.06 17.70 -1.63
CA LEU A 234 4.11 17.84 -0.54
C LEU A 234 2.69 18.13 -1.04
N ALA A 235 2.54 19.10 -1.96
CA ALA A 235 1.24 19.44 -2.52
C ALA A 235 0.59 18.24 -3.23
N THR A 236 1.38 17.50 -4.01
CA THR A 236 0.91 16.31 -4.72
C THR A 236 0.47 15.21 -3.75
N ASP A 237 1.31 14.91 -2.75
CA ASP A 237 1.06 13.84 -1.78
C ASP A 237 -0.10 14.21 -0.82
N LEU A 238 -0.23 15.51 -0.47
CA LEU A 238 -1.31 16.00 0.36
C LEU A 238 -2.67 15.89 -0.36
N ILE A 239 -2.74 16.30 -1.63
CA ILE A 239 -3.94 16.14 -2.45
C ILE A 239 -4.29 14.66 -2.57
N ALA A 240 -3.32 13.80 -2.88
CA ALA A 240 -3.55 12.36 -3.00
C ALA A 240 -4.04 11.76 -1.68
N SER A 241 -3.39 12.09 -0.56
CA SER A 241 -3.76 11.60 0.77
C SER A 241 -5.17 12.09 1.17
N PHE A 242 -5.48 13.35 0.93
CA PHE A 242 -6.80 13.91 1.21
C PHE A 242 -7.90 13.17 0.44
N TYR A 243 -7.76 13.03 -0.88
CA TYR A 243 -8.74 12.31 -1.69
C TYR A 243 -8.90 10.85 -1.28
N ASN A 244 -7.82 10.18 -0.87
CA ASN A 244 -7.88 8.81 -0.36
C ASN A 244 -8.61 8.69 0.99
N LYS A 245 -8.69 9.78 1.77
CA LYS A 245 -9.34 9.80 3.09
C LYS A 245 -10.74 10.43 3.09
N ILE A 246 -11.15 11.08 2.00
CA ILE A 246 -12.50 11.66 1.89
C ILE A 246 -13.61 10.66 2.24
N PRO A 247 -13.64 9.43 1.70
CA PRO A 247 -14.72 8.49 2.02
C PRO A 247 -14.81 8.20 3.52
N GLN A 248 -13.66 7.96 4.20
CA GLN A 248 -13.64 7.71 5.64
C GLN A 248 -14.16 8.91 6.44
N LEU A 249 -13.73 10.14 6.08
CA LEU A 249 -14.12 11.35 6.79
C LEU A 249 -15.62 11.63 6.66
N PHE A 250 -16.19 11.48 5.47
CA PHE A 250 -17.61 11.72 5.26
C PHE A 250 -18.51 10.61 5.79
N ILE A 251 -18.10 9.34 5.64
CA ILE A 251 -18.84 8.22 6.24
C ILE A 251 -18.86 8.36 7.77
N GLY A 252 -17.72 8.73 8.37
CA GLY A 252 -17.65 8.95 9.81
C GLY A 252 -18.55 10.08 10.32
N LYS A 253 -18.82 11.11 9.50
CA LYS A 253 -19.74 12.22 9.88
C LYS A 253 -21.20 11.88 9.66
N ILE A 254 -21.54 11.28 8.52
CA ILE A 254 -22.94 11.11 8.09
C ILE A 254 -23.55 9.85 8.68
N TYR A 255 -22.71 8.83 8.92
CA TYR A 255 -23.12 7.54 9.43
C TYR A 255 -22.51 7.29 10.81
N SER A 256 -22.69 6.08 11.37
CA SER A 256 -22.17 5.75 12.69
C SER A 256 -20.68 5.36 12.67
N ALA A 257 -20.02 5.44 13.85
CA ALA A 257 -18.65 4.92 14.02
C ALA A 257 -18.55 3.44 13.66
N GLY A 258 -19.55 2.61 14.00
CA GLY A 258 -19.60 1.20 13.63
C GLY A 258 -19.63 0.99 12.13
N THR A 259 -20.44 1.75 11.42
CA THR A 259 -20.54 1.70 9.95
C THR A 259 -19.22 2.12 9.28
N LEU A 260 -18.55 3.15 9.81
CA LEU A 260 -17.21 3.52 9.36
C LEU A 260 -16.20 2.39 9.63
N GLY A 261 -16.31 1.71 10.80
CA GLY A 261 -15.47 0.57 11.13
C GLY A 261 -15.61 -0.58 10.13
N TYR A 262 -16.83 -0.92 9.74
CA TYR A 262 -17.10 -1.92 8.70
C TYR A 262 -16.49 -1.54 7.35
N PHE A 263 -16.71 -0.30 6.91
CA PHE A 263 -16.15 0.20 5.65
C PHE A 263 -14.61 0.23 5.66
N ASP A 264 -13.99 0.78 6.69
CA ASP A 264 -12.54 0.88 6.83
C ASP A 264 -11.88 -0.51 6.86
N GLN A 265 -12.53 -1.49 7.51
CA GLN A 265 -12.03 -2.85 7.55
C GLN A 265 -12.16 -3.56 6.20
N ALA A 266 -13.27 -3.37 5.49
CA ALA A 266 -13.43 -3.87 4.12
C ALA A 266 -12.32 -3.32 3.20
N GLN A 267 -12.04 -2.02 3.30
CA GLN A 267 -11.01 -1.37 2.50
C GLN A 267 -9.60 -1.88 2.84
N LYS A 268 -9.27 -1.99 4.14
CA LYS A 268 -7.97 -2.51 4.59
C LYS A 268 -7.71 -3.93 4.10
N LEU A 269 -8.68 -4.82 4.24
CA LEU A 269 -8.53 -6.21 3.80
C LEU A 269 -8.35 -6.32 2.28
N LYS A 270 -9.09 -5.54 1.49
CA LYS A 270 -8.89 -5.46 0.04
C LYS A 270 -7.51 -4.90 -0.32
N ASP A 271 -7.01 -3.91 0.42
CA ASP A 271 -5.73 -3.24 0.12
C ASP A 271 -4.51 -4.14 0.38
N LEU A 272 -4.58 -5.12 1.28
CA LEU A 272 -3.47 -6.02 1.60
C LEU A 272 -2.86 -6.70 0.35
N PRO A 273 -3.63 -7.46 -0.45
CA PRO A 273 -3.09 -8.10 -1.65
C PRO A 273 -2.76 -7.09 -2.75
N VAL A 274 -3.54 -6.01 -2.90
CA VAL A 274 -3.34 -4.99 -3.93
C VAL A 274 -2.01 -4.26 -3.74
N THR A 275 -1.75 -3.76 -2.53
CA THR A 275 -0.52 -2.99 -2.24
C THR A 275 0.73 -3.85 -2.35
N SER A 276 0.67 -5.11 -1.89
CA SER A 276 1.79 -6.04 -1.94
C SER A 276 2.18 -6.38 -3.38
N THR A 277 1.19 -6.68 -4.23
CA THR A 277 1.43 -6.99 -5.65
C THR A 277 1.89 -5.76 -6.41
N MET A 278 1.27 -4.60 -6.15
CA MET A 278 1.66 -3.35 -6.83
C MET A 278 3.07 -2.90 -6.47
N ALA A 279 3.51 -3.05 -5.24
CA ALA A 279 4.88 -2.73 -4.86
C ALA A 279 5.91 -3.58 -5.62
N ALA A 280 5.63 -4.89 -5.80
CA ALA A 280 6.48 -5.78 -6.58
C ALA A 280 6.52 -5.38 -8.07
N VAL A 281 5.37 -5.08 -8.64
CA VAL A 281 5.24 -4.70 -10.07
C VAL A 281 5.90 -3.35 -10.35
N GLN A 282 5.66 -2.33 -9.51
CA GLN A 282 6.22 -1.00 -9.72
C GLN A 282 7.75 -0.98 -9.62
N GLY A 283 8.32 -1.75 -8.70
CA GLY A 283 9.77 -1.82 -8.50
C GLY A 283 10.53 -2.34 -9.73
N VAL A 284 9.89 -3.15 -10.57
CA VAL A 284 10.49 -3.74 -11.77
C VAL A 284 10.03 -3.05 -13.06
N THR A 285 8.73 -2.74 -13.15
CA THR A 285 8.10 -2.29 -14.40
C THR A 285 8.59 -0.92 -14.83
N PHE A 286 8.62 0.06 -13.92
CA PHE A 286 8.99 1.43 -14.30
C PHE A 286 10.43 1.55 -14.80
N PRO A 287 11.47 0.98 -14.12
CA PRO A 287 12.83 1.01 -14.64
C PRO A 287 13.00 0.23 -15.96
N ALA A 288 12.32 -0.92 -16.09
CA ALA A 288 12.39 -1.74 -17.30
C ALA A 288 11.78 -1.01 -18.50
N LEU A 289 10.58 -0.43 -18.36
CA LEU A 289 9.92 0.33 -19.41
C LEU A 289 10.70 1.59 -19.78
N SER A 290 11.33 2.26 -18.83
CA SER A 290 12.14 3.45 -19.10
C SER A 290 13.35 3.15 -19.99
N LYS A 291 13.99 1.97 -19.82
CA LYS A 291 15.15 1.56 -20.63
C LYS A 291 14.82 1.26 -22.10
N ILE A 292 13.60 0.78 -22.36
CA ILE A 292 13.16 0.40 -23.73
C ILE A 292 12.21 1.43 -24.34
N ALA A 293 12.10 2.61 -23.74
CA ALA A 293 11.17 3.66 -24.17
C ALA A 293 11.35 4.12 -25.61
N SER A 294 12.55 3.98 -26.18
CA SER A 294 12.87 4.34 -27.59
C SER A 294 12.39 3.31 -28.61
N ASP A 295 12.22 2.04 -28.24
CA ASP A 295 11.75 0.98 -29.13
C ASP A 295 10.24 0.80 -28.98
N GLY A 296 9.46 1.42 -29.87
CA GLY A 296 7.98 1.43 -29.78
C GLY A 296 7.33 0.05 -29.74
N LYS A 297 7.83 -0.91 -30.53
CA LYS A 297 7.29 -2.28 -30.58
C LYS A 297 7.61 -3.07 -29.34
N LYS A 298 8.85 -3.07 -28.87
CA LYS A 298 9.27 -3.75 -27.63
C LYS A 298 8.58 -3.12 -26.42
N PHE A 299 8.47 -1.80 -26.40
CA PHE A 299 7.76 -1.08 -25.35
C PHE A 299 6.29 -1.51 -25.25
N ALA A 300 5.57 -1.51 -26.38
CA ALA A 300 4.17 -1.92 -26.44
C ALA A 300 3.98 -3.38 -26.02
N GLU A 301 4.87 -4.27 -26.45
CA GLU A 301 4.82 -5.68 -26.08
C GLU A 301 5.10 -5.90 -24.58
N SER A 302 6.10 -5.23 -24.03
CA SER A 302 6.40 -5.29 -22.60
C SER A 302 5.24 -4.73 -21.75
N CYS A 303 4.60 -3.64 -22.17
CA CYS A 303 3.40 -3.11 -21.50
C CYS A 303 2.27 -4.14 -21.51
N ARG A 304 2.04 -4.84 -22.64
CA ARG A 304 1.04 -5.91 -22.76
C ARG A 304 1.33 -7.05 -21.79
N GLN A 305 2.57 -7.56 -21.79
CA GLN A 305 2.99 -8.67 -20.92
C GLN A 305 2.85 -8.33 -19.44
N VAL A 306 3.32 -7.16 -19.02
CA VAL A 306 3.17 -6.72 -17.62
C VAL A 306 1.69 -6.62 -17.23
N THR A 307 0.86 -6.02 -18.09
CA THR A 307 -0.59 -5.91 -17.83
C THR A 307 -1.23 -7.29 -17.72
N MET A 308 -0.83 -8.24 -18.59
CA MET A 308 -1.31 -9.61 -18.57
C MET A 308 -0.96 -10.34 -17.28
N VAL A 309 0.31 -10.30 -16.87
CA VAL A 309 0.78 -10.97 -15.64
C VAL A 309 0.08 -10.39 -14.40
N VAL A 310 -0.06 -9.07 -14.35
CA VAL A 310 -0.73 -8.38 -13.24
C VAL A 310 -2.21 -8.74 -13.19
N ALA A 311 -2.90 -8.74 -14.33
CA ALA A 311 -4.32 -9.13 -14.39
C ALA A 311 -4.50 -10.61 -14.05
N TYR A 312 -3.62 -11.48 -14.57
CA TYR A 312 -3.64 -12.93 -14.29
C TYR A 312 -3.53 -13.25 -12.80
N THR A 313 -2.79 -12.45 -12.04
CA THR A 313 -2.63 -12.62 -10.58
C THR A 313 -3.77 -11.95 -9.82
N MET A 314 -4.14 -10.72 -10.19
CA MET A 314 -5.07 -9.90 -9.40
C MET A 314 -6.53 -10.27 -9.60
N PHE A 315 -6.95 -10.64 -10.83
CA PHE A 315 -8.36 -10.91 -11.10
C PHE A 315 -8.88 -12.12 -10.33
N PRO A 316 -8.21 -13.31 -10.36
CA PRO A 316 -8.68 -14.43 -9.57
C PRO A 316 -8.59 -14.16 -8.05
N MET A 317 -7.57 -13.41 -7.62
CA MET A 317 -7.42 -13.07 -6.19
C MET A 317 -8.55 -12.18 -5.71
N MET A 318 -8.91 -11.11 -6.45
CA MET A 318 -9.98 -10.20 -6.05
C MET A 318 -11.36 -10.86 -6.16
N LEU A 319 -11.64 -11.57 -7.24
CA LEU A 319 -12.90 -12.30 -7.39
C LEU A 319 -12.99 -13.47 -6.41
N GLY A 320 -11.90 -14.18 -6.16
CA GLY A 320 -11.85 -15.23 -5.15
C GLY A 320 -12.14 -14.70 -3.74
N LEU A 321 -11.49 -13.61 -3.32
CA LEU A 321 -11.75 -12.95 -2.04
C LEU A 321 -13.21 -12.47 -1.94
N SER A 322 -13.77 -11.92 -3.01
CA SER A 322 -15.19 -11.54 -3.05
C SER A 322 -16.11 -12.76 -2.95
N ALA A 323 -15.76 -13.88 -3.59
CA ALA A 323 -16.60 -15.09 -3.59
C ALA A 323 -16.65 -15.76 -2.20
N VAL A 324 -15.50 -15.84 -1.50
CA VAL A 324 -15.38 -16.47 -0.17
C VAL A 324 -15.68 -15.51 0.97
N ALA A 325 -16.05 -14.27 0.72
CA ALA A 325 -16.16 -13.20 1.71
C ALA A 325 -17.03 -13.60 2.91
N HIS A 326 -18.23 -14.14 2.66
CA HIS A 326 -19.16 -14.51 3.70
C HIS A 326 -18.54 -15.49 4.71
N ASP A 327 -18.02 -16.61 4.23
CA ASP A 327 -17.47 -17.64 5.11
C ASP A 327 -16.12 -17.22 5.71
N MET A 328 -15.34 -16.47 4.97
CA MET A 328 -14.10 -15.87 5.50
C MET A 328 -14.38 -14.96 6.70
N PHE A 329 -15.37 -14.07 6.61
CA PHE A 329 -15.73 -13.20 7.73
C PHE A 329 -16.34 -13.97 8.88
N ALA A 330 -17.25 -14.92 8.63
CA ALA A 330 -17.85 -15.77 9.66
C ALA A 330 -16.80 -16.57 10.43
N VAL A 331 -15.88 -17.24 9.74
CA VAL A 331 -14.85 -18.10 10.33
C VAL A 331 -13.74 -17.28 11.00
N LEU A 332 -13.22 -16.21 10.35
CA LEU A 332 -12.07 -15.49 10.87
C LEU A 332 -12.46 -14.41 11.88
N LEU A 333 -13.56 -13.67 11.66
CA LEU A 333 -13.88 -12.46 12.42
C LEU A 333 -15.13 -12.61 13.30
N GLY A 334 -16.05 -13.51 12.92
CA GLY A 334 -17.29 -13.78 13.64
C GLY A 334 -18.45 -12.87 13.22
N GLU A 335 -19.65 -13.17 13.73
CA GLU A 335 -20.93 -12.59 13.29
C GLU A 335 -20.99 -11.06 13.36
N LYS A 336 -20.33 -10.44 14.34
CA LYS A 336 -20.32 -8.97 14.49
C LYS A 336 -19.72 -8.23 13.32
N TRP A 337 -18.95 -8.92 12.45
CA TRP A 337 -18.33 -8.34 11.25
C TRP A 337 -19.10 -8.67 9.97
N MET A 338 -20.20 -9.42 10.03
CA MET A 338 -21.01 -9.76 8.85
C MET A 338 -21.51 -8.53 8.08
N PRO A 339 -21.87 -7.38 8.72
CA PRO A 339 -22.22 -6.17 7.96
C PRO A 339 -21.10 -5.62 7.08
N THR A 340 -19.85 -6.06 7.25
CA THR A 340 -18.72 -5.70 6.39
C THR A 340 -18.76 -6.44 5.05
N VAL A 341 -19.36 -7.62 4.99
CA VAL A 341 -19.34 -8.52 3.82
C VAL A 341 -19.81 -7.83 2.54
N PRO A 342 -21.00 -7.20 2.49
CA PRO A 342 -21.46 -6.54 1.26
C PRO A 342 -20.53 -5.39 0.80
N TYR A 343 -19.89 -4.70 1.73
CA TYR A 343 -18.89 -3.68 1.39
C TYR A 343 -17.63 -4.31 0.82
N PHE A 344 -17.17 -5.41 1.43
CA PHE A 344 -15.97 -6.12 1.00
C PHE A 344 -16.15 -6.81 -0.36
N GLU A 345 -17.25 -7.53 -0.57
CA GLU A 345 -17.59 -8.15 -1.86
C GLU A 345 -17.56 -7.11 -2.99
N THR A 346 -18.19 -5.96 -2.75
CA THR A 346 -18.28 -4.90 -3.76
C THR A 346 -16.93 -4.23 -3.99
N ILE A 347 -16.17 -3.87 -2.93
CA ILE A 347 -14.93 -3.12 -3.10
C ILE A 347 -13.81 -3.97 -3.71
N CYS A 348 -13.87 -5.29 -3.60
CA CYS A 348 -12.97 -6.20 -4.31
C CYS A 348 -13.06 -6.02 -5.83
N LEU A 349 -14.23 -5.64 -6.38
CA LEU A 349 -14.38 -5.32 -7.80
C LEU A 349 -13.53 -4.12 -8.22
N ALA A 350 -13.34 -3.11 -7.34
CA ALA A 350 -12.42 -2.01 -7.61
C ALA A 350 -10.97 -2.49 -7.76
N GLY A 351 -10.61 -3.56 -7.03
CA GLY A 351 -9.30 -4.20 -7.13
C GLY A 351 -8.99 -4.84 -8.48
N LEU A 352 -9.99 -5.09 -9.33
CA LEU A 352 -9.79 -5.56 -10.70
C LEU A 352 -9.27 -4.45 -11.62
N PHE A 353 -9.76 -3.24 -11.45
CA PHE A 353 -9.46 -2.10 -12.33
C PHE A 353 -8.15 -1.42 -11.97
N TYR A 354 -7.87 -1.31 -10.68
CA TYR A 354 -6.71 -0.58 -10.17
C TYR A 354 -5.36 -1.04 -10.72
N PRO A 355 -5.03 -2.36 -10.79
CA PRO A 355 -3.75 -2.83 -11.31
C PRO A 355 -3.53 -2.46 -12.77
N VAL A 356 -4.55 -2.60 -13.61
CA VAL A 356 -4.50 -2.24 -15.03
C VAL A 356 -4.31 -0.73 -15.19
N ALA A 357 -5.06 0.06 -14.41
CA ALA A 357 -4.92 1.52 -14.36
C ALA A 357 -3.51 1.96 -13.99
N MET A 358 -2.88 1.26 -13.03
CA MET A 358 -1.54 1.59 -12.54
C MET A 358 -0.45 1.28 -13.56
N VAL A 359 -0.53 0.15 -14.28
CA VAL A 359 0.41 -0.16 -15.36
C VAL A 359 0.30 0.90 -16.47
N ALA A 360 -0.93 1.25 -16.88
CA ALA A 360 -1.16 2.31 -17.85
C ALA A 360 -0.63 3.68 -17.37
N TYR A 361 -0.77 3.99 -16.08
CA TYR A 361 -0.22 5.20 -15.49
C TYR A 361 1.32 5.23 -15.52
N ASN A 362 1.99 4.10 -15.31
CA ASN A 362 3.44 4.00 -15.47
C ASN A 362 3.88 4.27 -16.92
N VAL A 363 3.10 3.81 -17.91
CA VAL A 363 3.32 4.17 -19.32
C VAL A 363 3.24 5.67 -19.54
N LEU A 364 2.23 6.34 -18.94
CA LEU A 364 2.09 7.79 -19.04
C LEU A 364 3.27 8.53 -18.40
N LYS A 365 3.78 8.06 -17.26
CA LYS A 365 4.98 8.64 -16.61
C LYS A 365 6.23 8.56 -17.49
N VAL A 366 6.35 7.53 -18.34
CA VAL A 366 7.50 7.34 -19.24
C VAL A 366 7.34 8.15 -20.54
N LYS A 367 6.11 8.27 -21.08
CA LYS A 367 5.85 8.81 -22.42
C LYS A 367 5.26 10.21 -22.44
N CYS A 368 4.76 10.73 -21.33
CA CYS A 368 4.10 12.04 -21.26
C CYS A 368 4.90 13.06 -20.47
N GLU A 369 4.74 14.31 -20.84
CA GLU A 369 5.24 15.45 -20.09
C GLU A 369 4.38 15.71 -18.84
N GLY A 370 4.99 16.36 -17.84
CA GLY A 370 4.35 16.68 -16.56
C GLY A 370 2.97 17.35 -16.67
N PRO A 371 2.77 18.40 -17.50
CA PRO A 371 1.48 19.07 -17.63
C PRO A 371 0.34 18.16 -18.08
N THR A 372 0.61 17.18 -18.93
CA THR A 372 -0.39 16.21 -19.38
C THR A 372 -0.84 15.30 -18.24
N ILE A 373 0.11 14.82 -17.43
CA ILE A 373 -0.18 13.99 -16.26
C ILE A 373 -1.03 14.79 -15.25
N VAL A 374 -0.66 16.03 -14.98
CA VAL A 374 -1.40 16.91 -14.06
C VAL A 374 -2.85 17.11 -14.53
N ARG A 375 -3.08 17.39 -15.83
CA ARG A 375 -4.44 17.53 -16.37
C ARG A 375 -5.28 16.26 -16.18
N LEU A 376 -4.71 15.09 -16.42
CA LEU A 376 -5.39 13.81 -16.20
C LEU A 376 -5.71 13.59 -14.72
N GLU A 377 -4.77 13.90 -13.82
CA GLU A 377 -5.00 13.79 -12.38
C GLU A 377 -6.11 14.73 -11.91
N VAL A 378 -6.10 16.00 -12.32
CA VAL A 378 -7.16 16.95 -12.00
C VAL A 378 -8.52 16.44 -12.50
N PHE A 379 -8.60 15.98 -13.75
CA PHE A 379 -9.84 15.41 -14.29
C PHE A 379 -10.35 14.25 -13.43
N LYS A 380 -9.48 13.29 -13.08
CA LYS A 380 -9.86 12.17 -12.21
C LYS A 380 -10.35 12.63 -10.83
N LYS A 381 -9.73 13.66 -10.25
CA LYS A 381 -10.18 14.21 -8.96
C LYS A 381 -11.55 14.86 -9.06
N VAL A 382 -11.82 15.57 -10.14
CA VAL A 382 -13.17 16.13 -10.39
C VAL A 382 -14.21 15.00 -10.50
N VAL A 383 -13.93 13.95 -11.30
CA VAL A 383 -14.82 12.80 -11.43
C VAL A 383 -15.06 12.12 -10.08
N MET A 384 -14.02 11.91 -9.29
CA MET A 384 -14.13 11.33 -7.94
C MET A 384 -15.00 12.19 -7.02
N THR A 385 -14.82 13.53 -7.03
CA THR A 385 -15.62 14.44 -6.25
C THR A 385 -17.10 14.37 -6.61
N LEU A 386 -17.42 14.34 -7.90
CA LEU A 386 -18.81 14.20 -8.38
C LEU A 386 -19.43 12.88 -7.95
N ILE A 387 -18.70 11.76 -8.12
CA ILE A 387 -19.18 10.45 -7.70
C ILE A 387 -19.45 10.43 -6.19
N LEU A 388 -18.52 10.92 -5.38
CA LEU A 388 -18.67 10.95 -3.92
C LEU A 388 -19.83 11.89 -3.49
N ALA A 389 -19.96 13.07 -4.11
CA ALA A 389 -21.06 13.99 -3.82
C ALA A 389 -22.43 13.36 -4.10
N LEU A 390 -22.55 12.52 -5.13
CA LEU A 390 -23.79 11.82 -5.47
C LEU A 390 -24.04 10.58 -4.60
N THR A 391 -23.00 9.89 -4.13
CA THR A 391 -23.13 8.60 -3.45
C THR A 391 -23.17 8.72 -1.92
N ILE A 392 -22.40 9.64 -1.33
CA ILE A 392 -22.31 9.83 0.11
C ILE A 392 -23.69 10.08 0.77
N PRO A 393 -24.59 10.93 0.21
CA PRO A 393 -25.90 11.16 0.85
C PRO A 393 -26.85 9.96 0.79
N ARG A 394 -26.60 8.97 -0.10
CA ARG A 394 -27.52 7.86 -0.33
C ARG A 394 -27.31 6.70 0.65
N SER A 395 -26.12 6.12 0.65
CA SER A 395 -25.76 5.03 1.56
C SER A 395 -24.27 4.72 1.48
N VAL A 396 -23.73 4.04 2.50
CA VAL A 396 -22.33 3.56 2.46
C VAL A 396 -22.12 2.56 1.32
N GLN A 397 -23.10 1.69 1.05
CA GLN A 397 -23.04 0.78 -0.09
C GLN A 397 -22.98 1.53 -1.44
N ALA A 398 -23.68 2.66 -1.56
CA ALA A 398 -23.59 3.53 -2.74
C ALA A 398 -22.19 4.16 -2.86
N VAL A 399 -21.57 4.56 -1.75
CA VAL A 399 -20.18 5.05 -1.76
C VAL A 399 -19.22 3.95 -2.24
N VAL A 400 -19.37 2.72 -1.77
CA VAL A 400 -18.53 1.59 -2.21
C VAL A 400 -18.70 1.33 -3.71
N TRP A 401 -19.93 1.33 -4.24
CA TRP A 401 -20.17 1.27 -5.68
C TRP A 401 -19.58 2.47 -6.42
N GLY A 402 -19.66 3.66 -5.84
CA GLY A 402 -19.02 4.86 -6.38
C GLY A 402 -17.50 4.70 -6.53
N LEU A 403 -16.85 4.07 -5.55
CA LEU A 403 -15.42 3.77 -5.63
C LEU A 403 -15.09 2.73 -6.72
N VAL A 404 -15.97 1.75 -6.96
CA VAL A 404 -15.83 0.78 -8.07
C VAL A 404 -15.95 1.50 -9.43
N VAL A 405 -16.97 2.34 -9.58
CA VAL A 405 -17.17 3.15 -10.80
C VAL A 405 -15.97 4.08 -11.02
N PHE A 406 -15.48 4.72 -9.96
CA PHE A 406 -14.28 5.56 -10.06
C PHE A 406 -13.05 4.77 -10.52
N ALA A 407 -12.80 3.59 -9.94
CA ALA A 407 -11.68 2.73 -10.34
C ALA A 407 -11.79 2.30 -11.81
N ALA A 408 -12.99 1.98 -12.28
CA ALA A 408 -13.25 1.68 -13.70
C ALA A 408 -13.00 2.92 -14.59
N CYS A 409 -13.49 4.09 -14.21
CA CYS A 409 -13.23 5.35 -14.92
C CYS A 409 -11.73 5.67 -14.95
N GLU A 410 -11.02 5.53 -13.83
CA GLU A 410 -9.57 5.75 -13.76
C GLU A 410 -8.82 4.80 -14.70
N MET A 411 -9.20 3.51 -14.73
CA MET A 411 -8.65 2.55 -15.67
C MET A 411 -8.88 2.99 -17.12
N VAL A 412 -10.11 3.35 -17.49
CA VAL A 412 -10.44 3.80 -18.86
C VAL A 412 -9.64 5.03 -19.24
N VAL A 413 -9.56 6.03 -18.36
CA VAL A 413 -8.81 7.28 -18.61
C VAL A 413 -7.32 6.98 -18.81
N ASN A 414 -6.71 6.23 -17.90
CA ASN A 414 -5.28 5.92 -17.97
C ASN A 414 -4.95 5.05 -19.18
N VAL A 415 -5.76 4.00 -19.46
CA VAL A 415 -5.56 3.10 -20.59
C VAL A 415 -5.73 3.85 -21.91
N THR A 416 -6.79 4.63 -22.09
CA THR A 416 -7.02 5.37 -23.34
C THR A 416 -5.92 6.41 -23.60
N ALA A 417 -5.45 7.09 -22.54
CA ALA A 417 -4.34 8.01 -22.66
C ALA A 417 -3.02 7.30 -23.00
N ALA A 418 -2.75 6.12 -22.41
CA ALA A 418 -1.57 5.31 -22.68
C ALA A 418 -1.57 4.74 -24.10
N LEU A 419 -2.73 4.21 -24.57
CA LEU A 419 -2.87 3.68 -25.93
C LEU A 419 -2.60 4.72 -27.02
N ARG A 420 -2.96 5.99 -26.76
CA ARG A 420 -2.65 7.10 -27.70
C ARG A 420 -1.14 7.42 -27.80
N ARG A 421 -0.33 6.92 -26.91
CA ARG A 421 1.12 7.19 -26.81
C ARG A 421 1.98 5.94 -27.05
N THR A 422 1.36 4.81 -27.39
CA THR A 422 2.03 3.54 -27.64
C THR A 422 1.47 2.90 -28.91
N GLU A 423 2.23 1.96 -29.47
CA GLU A 423 1.77 1.15 -30.61
C GLU A 423 0.81 0.03 -30.18
N LEU A 424 0.47 -0.06 -28.89
CA LEU A 424 -0.48 -1.03 -28.36
C LEU A 424 -1.89 -0.62 -28.72
N THR A 425 -2.63 -1.51 -29.40
CA THR A 425 -4.04 -1.29 -29.74
C THR A 425 -4.97 -1.80 -28.64
N GLY A 426 -6.05 -1.07 -28.37
CA GLY A 426 -7.06 -1.47 -27.38
C GLY A 426 -7.63 -2.85 -27.65
N ARG A 427 -7.81 -3.23 -28.94
CA ARG A 427 -8.26 -4.57 -29.33
C ARG A 427 -7.29 -5.67 -28.91
N ARG A 428 -5.98 -5.41 -29.02
CA ARG A 428 -4.92 -6.37 -28.60
C ARG A 428 -4.91 -6.51 -27.07
N LEU A 429 -5.03 -5.40 -26.34
CA LEU A 429 -5.12 -5.41 -24.89
C LEU A 429 -6.38 -6.17 -24.42
N LEU A 430 -7.53 -5.89 -25.02
CA LEU A 430 -8.78 -6.58 -24.69
C LEU A 430 -8.68 -8.09 -24.94
N ARG A 431 -8.12 -8.51 -26.08
CA ARG A 431 -7.89 -9.94 -26.38
C ARG A 431 -6.97 -10.62 -25.36
N THR A 432 -6.01 -9.88 -24.81
CA THR A 432 -5.11 -10.39 -23.77
C THR A 432 -5.81 -10.54 -22.42
N LEU A 433 -6.69 -9.60 -22.06
CA LEU A 433 -7.37 -9.60 -20.76
C LEU A 433 -8.63 -10.48 -20.75
N LEU A 434 -9.34 -10.59 -21.87
CA LEU A 434 -10.62 -11.30 -21.94
C LEU A 434 -10.56 -12.76 -21.44
N PRO A 435 -9.57 -13.59 -21.84
CA PRO A 435 -9.47 -14.95 -21.33
C PRO A 435 -9.29 -14.98 -19.80
N VAL A 436 -8.50 -14.08 -19.25
CA VAL A 436 -8.26 -13.98 -17.80
C VAL A 436 -9.54 -13.60 -17.07
N VAL A 437 -10.31 -12.64 -17.61
CA VAL A 437 -11.62 -12.23 -17.05
C VAL A 437 -12.60 -13.40 -17.07
N LEU A 438 -12.70 -14.12 -18.20
CA LEU A 438 -13.63 -15.24 -18.34
C LEU A 438 -13.30 -16.39 -17.40
N ILE A 439 -12.02 -16.78 -17.30
CA ILE A 439 -11.59 -17.86 -16.40
C ILE A 439 -11.77 -17.45 -14.94
N SER A 440 -11.43 -16.22 -14.58
CA SER A 440 -11.64 -15.71 -13.22
C SER A 440 -13.14 -15.60 -12.88
N GLY A 441 -13.98 -15.24 -13.86
CA GLY A 441 -15.43 -15.22 -13.71
C GLY A 441 -16.02 -16.64 -13.54
N ALA A 442 -15.54 -17.62 -14.33
CA ALA A 442 -15.94 -19.02 -14.17
C ALA A 442 -15.53 -19.57 -12.79
N MET A 443 -14.32 -19.27 -12.35
CA MET A 443 -13.86 -19.58 -11.00
C MET A 443 -14.78 -18.97 -9.93
N TYR A 444 -15.13 -17.68 -10.06
CA TYR A 444 -16.04 -17.00 -9.13
C TYR A 444 -17.39 -17.71 -9.01
N VAL A 445 -18.00 -18.04 -10.16
CA VAL A 445 -19.30 -18.74 -10.20
C VAL A 445 -19.20 -20.13 -9.55
N ALA A 446 -18.14 -20.87 -9.82
CA ALA A 446 -17.92 -22.19 -9.21
C ALA A 446 -17.73 -22.10 -7.70
N VAL A 447 -16.96 -21.15 -7.20
CA VAL A 447 -16.77 -20.93 -5.76
C VAL A 447 -18.10 -20.55 -5.10
N ARG A 448 -18.90 -19.66 -5.71
CA ARG A 448 -20.24 -19.31 -5.20
C ARG A 448 -21.21 -20.49 -5.22
N ALA A 449 -21.07 -21.42 -6.16
CA ALA A 449 -21.86 -22.66 -6.17
C ALA A 449 -21.47 -23.59 -5.01
N VAL A 450 -20.18 -23.68 -4.68
CA VAL A 450 -19.69 -24.43 -3.49
C VAL A 450 -20.18 -23.77 -2.18
N ALA A 451 -20.19 -22.44 -2.12
CA ALA A 451 -20.72 -21.68 -0.99
C ALA A 451 -22.22 -21.99 -0.71
N ALA A 452 -22.99 -22.30 -1.76
CA ALA A 452 -24.39 -22.68 -1.65
C ALA A 452 -24.61 -24.17 -1.28
N ALA A 453 -23.54 -24.98 -1.23
CA ALA A 453 -23.67 -26.39 -0.87
C ALA A 453 -23.99 -26.55 0.64
N PRO A 454 -24.78 -27.57 1.01
CA PRO A 454 -25.19 -27.81 2.41
C PRO A 454 -24.04 -28.41 3.25
N ILE A 455 -22.95 -27.68 3.39
CA ILE A 455 -21.81 -28.05 4.23
C ILE A 455 -21.99 -27.34 5.58
N GLU A 456 -22.30 -28.09 6.63
CA GLU A 456 -22.58 -27.52 7.97
C GLU A 456 -21.36 -26.85 8.59
N ASN A 457 -20.17 -27.41 8.41
CA ASN A 457 -18.94 -26.85 8.98
C ASN A 457 -18.41 -25.70 8.12
N ALA A 458 -18.51 -24.47 8.62
CA ALA A 458 -18.05 -23.26 7.94
C ALA A 458 -16.57 -23.29 7.56
N LEU A 459 -15.71 -23.91 8.39
CA LEU A 459 -14.27 -24.03 8.08
C LEU A 459 -14.03 -24.97 6.91
N LEU A 460 -14.74 -26.11 6.86
CA LEU A 460 -14.64 -27.06 5.74
C LEU A 460 -15.21 -26.43 4.46
N ARG A 461 -16.30 -25.67 4.56
CA ARG A 461 -16.89 -24.96 3.43
C ARG A 461 -15.91 -23.94 2.87
N LEU A 462 -15.31 -23.09 3.73
CA LEU A 462 -14.28 -22.13 3.32
C LEU A 462 -13.07 -22.82 2.67
N ALA A 463 -12.60 -23.94 3.24
CA ALA A 463 -11.50 -24.70 2.65
C ALA A 463 -11.87 -25.29 1.28
N ALA A 464 -13.10 -25.78 1.10
CA ALA A 464 -13.61 -26.27 -0.16
C ALA A 464 -13.76 -25.17 -1.21
N GLU A 465 -14.24 -23.98 -0.81
CA GLU A 465 -14.33 -22.79 -1.65
C GLU A 465 -12.96 -22.37 -2.19
N VAL A 466 -11.98 -22.20 -1.28
CA VAL A 466 -10.61 -21.81 -1.64
C VAL A 466 -9.95 -22.89 -2.49
N GLY A 467 -10.09 -24.17 -2.09
CA GLY A 467 -9.55 -25.31 -2.85
C GLY A 467 -10.11 -25.39 -4.26
N THR A 468 -11.43 -25.26 -4.40
CA THR A 468 -12.11 -25.24 -5.71
C THR A 468 -11.66 -24.06 -6.56
N GLY A 469 -11.55 -22.86 -5.96
CA GLY A 469 -11.09 -21.67 -6.67
C GLY A 469 -9.70 -21.84 -7.24
N VAL A 470 -8.73 -22.28 -6.42
CA VAL A 470 -7.34 -22.49 -6.84
C VAL A 470 -7.24 -23.63 -7.89
N ALA A 471 -7.87 -24.77 -7.64
CA ALA A 471 -7.82 -25.92 -8.54
C ALA A 471 -8.44 -25.61 -9.92
N LEU A 472 -9.64 -24.99 -9.93
CA LEU A 472 -10.34 -24.66 -11.16
C LEU A 472 -9.57 -23.59 -11.96
N TYR A 473 -9.07 -22.54 -11.30
CA TYR A 473 -8.28 -21.49 -11.98
C TYR A 473 -7.02 -22.06 -12.60
N ALA A 474 -6.29 -22.91 -11.87
CA ALA A 474 -5.09 -23.58 -12.40
C ALA A 474 -5.43 -24.54 -13.56
N ALA A 475 -6.48 -25.35 -13.40
CA ALA A 475 -6.94 -26.28 -14.44
C ALA A 475 -7.36 -25.57 -15.73
N LEU A 476 -8.19 -24.54 -15.63
CA LEU A 476 -8.63 -23.75 -16.78
C LEU A 476 -7.45 -22.99 -17.43
N SER A 477 -6.53 -22.44 -16.62
CA SER A 477 -5.33 -21.78 -17.14
C SER A 477 -4.42 -22.72 -17.93
N ALA A 478 -4.27 -23.96 -17.46
CA ALA A 478 -3.52 -25.00 -18.15
C ALA A 478 -4.25 -25.48 -19.42
N LEU A 479 -5.57 -25.71 -19.33
CA LEU A 479 -6.40 -26.19 -20.44
C LEU A 479 -6.41 -25.19 -21.62
N PHE A 480 -6.59 -23.90 -21.32
CA PHE A 480 -6.60 -22.82 -22.31
C PHE A 480 -5.20 -22.31 -22.67
N ARG A 481 -4.15 -22.93 -22.12
CA ARG A 481 -2.73 -22.58 -22.38
C ARG A 481 -2.49 -21.08 -22.34
N LEU A 482 -2.94 -20.44 -21.27
CA LEU A 482 -2.73 -19.00 -21.12
C LEU A 482 -1.22 -18.66 -21.12
N GLU A 483 -0.81 -17.68 -21.95
CA GLU A 483 0.58 -17.19 -22.00
C GLU A 483 1.08 -16.83 -20.58
N ALA A 484 0.24 -16.17 -19.78
CA ALA A 484 0.56 -15.79 -18.42
C ALA A 484 0.85 -16.98 -17.50
N PHE A 485 0.16 -18.11 -17.67
CA PHE A 485 0.41 -19.34 -16.91
C PHE A 485 1.83 -19.88 -17.17
N GLY A 486 2.22 -19.92 -18.45
CA GLY A 486 3.58 -20.33 -18.85
C GLY A 486 4.66 -19.41 -18.28
N GLU A 487 4.46 -18.09 -18.33
CA GLU A 487 5.41 -17.11 -17.80
C GLU A 487 5.54 -17.22 -16.27
N VAL A 488 4.41 -17.31 -15.55
CA VAL A 488 4.42 -17.47 -14.09
C VAL A 488 5.03 -18.80 -13.68
N ALA A 489 4.69 -19.91 -14.36
CA ALA A 489 5.27 -21.21 -14.12
C ALA A 489 6.80 -21.23 -14.37
N ALA A 490 7.26 -20.58 -15.45
CA ALA A 490 8.68 -20.42 -15.73
C ALA A 490 9.41 -19.57 -14.68
N MET A 491 8.79 -18.49 -14.18
CA MET A 491 9.34 -17.68 -13.10
C MET A 491 9.48 -18.48 -11.79
N VAL A 492 8.46 -19.25 -11.44
CA VAL A 492 8.48 -20.12 -10.26
C VAL A 492 9.57 -21.20 -10.40
N ARG A 493 9.62 -21.89 -11.55
CA ARG A 493 10.61 -22.94 -11.80
C ARG A 493 12.05 -22.45 -11.72
N ARG A 494 12.36 -21.30 -12.35
CA ARG A 494 13.69 -20.66 -12.25
C ARG A 494 14.10 -20.33 -10.82
N ARG A 495 13.13 -20.09 -9.94
CA ARG A 495 13.39 -19.77 -8.53
C ARG A 495 13.67 -20.99 -7.67
N PHE A 496 13.21 -22.19 -8.09
CA PHE A 496 13.51 -23.45 -7.41
C PHE A 496 14.80 -24.11 -7.96
N GLU A 497 15.28 -23.67 -9.12
CA GLU A 497 16.51 -24.17 -9.76
C GLU A 497 17.74 -23.28 -9.41
N SER A 498 17.55 -22.14 -8.75
CA SER A 498 18.59 -21.22 -8.23
C SER A 498 18.71 -21.32 -6.70
#